data_5e85f5df007c2843ce9c72593f54c6c4
#
_entry.id   5e85f5df007c2843ce9c72593f54c6c4
#
_cell.length_a   1.000
_cell.length_b   1.000
_cell.length_c   1.000
_cell.angle_alpha   90.00
_cell.angle_beta   90.00
_cell.angle_gamma   90.00
#
_symmetry.space_group_name_H-M   'P 1'
#
loop_
_entity.id
_entity.type
_entity.pdbx_description
1 polymer ?
#
loop_
_entity_poly.entity_id
_entity_poly.type
_entity_poly.pdbx_seq_one_letter_code
_entity_poly.pdbx_strand_id
1 'polypeptide(L)'
;MTLDQALDYIHRVDWRGSVPGLSRIDTLLGKLGHPERDVKYIHITGTNGKGSTCAMTAAILRAAGYKTGLYTSPYIRRFNERMQINGVPIPDEALCALVAEVQPLADSMADHPTEFELVTAIGLTWFARQHCDVVVCEVGMGGEFDATNVIPAPEVAALTNIGLDHTAVLGSTVEAIAATKSGIIKPGCDAVLYPAPPSVEQVVAARCRRTGVPLTVADFHALRPVSHSLDGQVFDWPGLPGLRLPLLGRHQLHNAAVTLTIIETLRRRGWHIPDDAIRAGLAAVEWPGRFQVVRRAPIVVLDGGHNPQCMEALTQNVADYLSGHPLTVLTGVLGDKDYAHMYGQLATQAARFVTVTPHSPRALPAADLSMMLSTLGRPVTTCDTIAHGVDTALSLTQPDGAVLCCGSLYLLGDVLDELDRR
;
A
#
# COMPACT_ATOMS: atom_id res chain seq x y z
N MET A 1 -2.15 17.95 24.13
CA MET A 1 -1.94 18.21 22.68
C MET A 1 -3.22 17.81 21.97
N THR A 2 -3.75 18.65 21.06
CA THR A 2 -4.89 18.27 20.19
C THR A 2 -4.39 17.45 19.02
N LEU A 3 -5.29 16.81 18.24
CA LEU A 3 -4.94 16.06 17.05
C LEU A 3 -4.26 16.96 16.00
N ASP A 4 -4.82 18.15 15.75
CA ASP A 4 -4.24 19.11 14.80
C ASP A 4 -2.82 19.51 15.21
N GLN A 5 -2.58 19.79 16.51
CA GLN A 5 -1.24 20.09 17.00
C GLN A 5 -0.26 18.91 16.83
N ALA A 6 -0.74 17.68 17.00
CA ALA A 6 0.07 16.48 16.82
C ALA A 6 0.45 16.28 15.33
N LEU A 7 -0.51 16.44 14.45
CA LEU A 7 -0.30 16.33 13.01
C LEU A 7 0.57 17.47 12.47
N ASP A 8 0.35 18.72 12.94
CA ASP A 8 1.19 19.87 12.59
C ASP A 8 2.65 19.65 13.02
N TYR A 9 2.87 19.05 14.20
CA TYR A 9 4.23 18.72 14.63
C TYR A 9 4.87 17.69 13.69
N ILE A 10 4.17 16.60 13.37
CA ILE A 10 4.67 15.55 12.48
C ILE A 10 5.00 16.12 11.10
N HIS A 11 4.07 16.85 10.48
CA HIS A 11 4.22 17.37 9.11
C HIS A 11 5.22 18.55 9.02
N ARG A 12 5.48 19.25 10.12
CA ARG A 12 6.46 20.35 10.15
C ARG A 12 7.87 19.94 9.72
N VAL A 13 8.23 18.66 9.83
CA VAL A 13 9.55 18.14 9.43
C VAL A 13 9.63 17.62 8.00
N ASP A 14 8.56 17.74 7.22
CA ASP A 14 8.53 17.30 5.80
C ASP A 14 9.60 18.00 4.92
N TRP A 15 10.04 19.21 5.28
CA TRP A 15 11.13 19.92 4.61
C TRP A 15 12.45 19.15 4.53
N ARG A 16 12.69 18.18 5.41
CA ARG A 16 13.88 17.32 5.35
C ARG A 16 13.81 16.26 4.24
N GLY A 17 12.61 15.97 3.76
CA GLY A 17 12.38 14.91 2.77
C GLY A 17 12.84 13.54 3.25
N SER A 18 13.10 12.63 2.32
CA SER A 18 13.61 11.30 2.62
C SER A 18 15.15 11.33 2.71
N VAL A 19 15.67 11.10 3.91
CA VAL A 19 17.12 11.01 4.17
C VAL A 19 17.47 9.56 4.55
N PRO A 20 18.12 8.78 3.68
CA PRO A 20 18.47 7.40 3.96
C PRO A 20 19.35 7.23 5.20
N GLY A 21 19.11 6.19 5.98
CA GLY A 21 19.91 5.84 7.15
C GLY A 21 19.04 5.45 8.34
N LEU A 22 19.59 4.65 9.26
CA LEU A 22 18.86 4.14 10.42
C LEU A 22 19.29 4.78 11.74
N SER A 23 20.38 5.54 11.76
CA SER A 23 20.98 6.07 13.01
C SER A 23 20.05 7.02 13.77
N ARG A 24 19.27 7.88 13.06
CA ARG A 24 18.34 8.80 13.70
C ARG A 24 17.20 8.08 14.41
N ILE A 25 16.52 7.17 13.68
CA ILE A 25 15.42 6.40 14.26
C ILE A 25 15.91 5.46 15.35
N ASP A 26 17.07 4.82 15.23
CA ASP A 26 17.67 3.97 16.28
C ASP A 26 17.97 4.80 17.54
N THR A 27 18.51 6.02 17.38
CA THR A 27 18.74 6.96 18.49
C THR A 27 17.42 7.34 19.18
N LEU A 28 16.38 7.65 18.40
CA LEU A 28 15.07 8.00 18.94
C LEU A 28 14.44 6.83 19.70
N LEU A 29 14.46 5.62 19.12
CA LEU A 29 13.96 4.41 19.76
C LEU A 29 14.78 4.06 21.00
N GLY A 30 16.10 4.29 20.99
CA GLY A 30 16.94 4.17 22.20
C GLY A 30 16.48 5.05 23.35
N LYS A 31 16.07 6.31 23.06
CA LYS A 31 15.48 7.22 24.06
C LYS A 31 14.11 6.73 24.55
N LEU A 32 13.39 5.93 23.77
CA LEU A 32 12.10 5.31 24.11
C LEU A 32 12.23 3.91 24.73
N GLY A 33 13.47 3.42 24.94
CA GLY A 33 13.75 2.13 25.56
C GLY A 33 13.73 0.95 24.59
N HIS A 34 13.87 1.18 23.27
CA HIS A 34 13.85 0.17 22.22
C HIS A 34 12.58 -0.71 22.17
N PRO A 35 11.39 -0.11 22.13
CA PRO A 35 10.13 -0.86 22.14
C PRO A 35 9.96 -1.79 20.91
N GLU A 36 10.66 -1.51 19.81
CA GLU A 36 10.65 -2.34 18.61
C GLU A 36 11.19 -3.76 18.85
N ARG A 37 11.89 -4.01 19.96
CA ARG A 37 12.45 -5.33 20.30
C ARG A 37 11.48 -6.25 20.97
N ASP A 38 10.35 -5.73 21.44
CA ASP A 38 9.37 -6.47 22.25
C ASP A 38 8.27 -7.13 21.40
N VAL A 39 8.32 -6.97 20.06
CA VAL A 39 7.28 -7.44 19.14
C VAL A 39 7.90 -8.25 17.99
N LYS A 40 7.18 -9.23 17.49
CA LYS A 40 7.53 -9.97 16.28
C LYS A 40 7.03 -9.25 15.05
N TYR A 41 7.72 -9.43 13.91
CA TYR A 41 7.40 -8.71 12.67
C TYR A 41 7.28 -9.64 11.48
N ILE A 42 6.38 -9.24 10.55
CA ILE A 42 6.40 -9.64 9.16
C ILE A 42 6.68 -8.37 8.38
N HIS A 43 7.83 -8.31 7.70
CA HIS A 43 8.31 -7.10 7.04
C HIS A 43 8.15 -7.22 5.52
N ILE A 44 7.40 -6.33 4.91
CA ILE A 44 6.98 -6.44 3.52
C ILE A 44 7.45 -5.23 2.72
N THR A 45 8.27 -5.48 1.68
CA THR A 45 8.70 -4.49 0.71
C THR A 45 8.27 -4.87 -0.71
N GLY A 46 8.47 -3.97 -1.66
CA GLY A 46 8.17 -4.16 -3.09
C GLY A 46 7.93 -2.82 -3.76
N THR A 47 7.73 -2.82 -5.06
CA THR A 47 7.27 -1.63 -5.79
C THR A 47 5.76 -1.53 -5.65
N ASN A 48 5.03 -2.55 -6.08
CA ASN A 48 3.57 -2.62 -6.01
C ASN A 48 3.12 -3.82 -5.18
N GLY A 49 1.90 -3.78 -4.62
CA GLY A 49 1.29 -4.90 -3.89
C GLY A 49 1.62 -4.96 -2.39
N LYS A 50 2.53 -4.13 -1.87
CA LYS A 50 2.92 -4.11 -0.45
C LYS A 50 1.71 -4.04 0.50
N GLY A 51 0.96 -2.94 0.44
CA GLY A 51 -0.18 -2.70 1.33
C GLY A 51 -1.26 -3.77 1.23
N SER A 52 -1.60 -4.26 0.01
CA SER A 52 -2.57 -5.36 -0.15
C SER A 52 -2.08 -6.65 0.49
N THR A 53 -0.79 -7.00 0.32
CA THR A 53 -0.19 -8.18 0.95
C THR A 53 -0.14 -8.02 2.48
N CYS A 54 0.17 -6.82 2.98
CA CYS A 54 0.11 -6.50 4.41
C CYS A 54 -1.30 -6.69 4.97
N ALA A 55 -2.31 -6.13 4.31
CA ALA A 55 -3.70 -6.21 4.74
C ALA A 55 -4.21 -7.66 4.79
N MET A 56 -3.96 -8.46 3.73
CA MET A 56 -4.33 -9.87 3.69
C MET A 56 -3.61 -10.68 4.78
N THR A 57 -2.30 -10.46 4.97
CA THR A 57 -1.51 -11.15 6.00
C THR A 57 -2.04 -10.80 7.40
N ALA A 58 -2.28 -9.53 7.67
CA ALA A 58 -2.83 -9.08 8.97
C ALA A 58 -4.24 -9.62 9.22
N ALA A 59 -5.10 -9.67 8.20
CA ALA A 59 -6.45 -10.21 8.32
C ALA A 59 -6.44 -11.71 8.67
N ILE A 60 -5.55 -12.50 8.06
CA ILE A 60 -5.40 -13.92 8.37
C ILE A 60 -4.88 -14.12 9.81
N LEU A 61 -3.85 -13.36 10.21
CA LEU A 61 -3.28 -13.48 11.57
C LEU A 61 -4.30 -13.09 12.63
N ARG A 62 -5.07 -12.01 12.41
CA ARG A 62 -6.20 -11.63 13.26
C ARG A 62 -7.24 -12.76 13.36
N ALA A 63 -7.60 -13.37 12.22
CA ALA A 63 -8.55 -14.48 12.21
C ALA A 63 -8.01 -15.74 12.93
N ALA A 64 -6.68 -15.91 12.96
CA ALA A 64 -6.02 -16.97 13.75
C ALA A 64 -5.92 -16.65 15.25
N GLY A 65 -6.43 -15.51 15.71
CA GLY A 65 -6.49 -15.12 17.11
C GLY A 65 -5.31 -14.30 17.63
N TYR A 66 -4.35 -13.92 16.76
CA TYR A 66 -3.23 -13.07 17.17
C TYR A 66 -3.65 -11.59 17.27
N LYS A 67 -3.19 -10.90 18.30
CA LYS A 67 -3.29 -9.44 18.39
C LYS A 67 -2.31 -8.83 17.38
N THR A 68 -2.83 -8.48 16.22
CA THR A 68 -2.06 -8.14 15.05
C THR A 68 -2.01 -6.64 14.83
N GLY A 69 -0.81 -6.06 14.86
CA GLY A 69 -0.53 -4.71 14.38
C GLY A 69 -0.41 -4.70 12.85
N LEU A 70 -0.85 -3.60 12.25
CA LEU A 70 -0.65 -3.31 10.82
C LEU A 70 -0.08 -1.90 10.70
N TYR A 71 1.13 -1.77 10.12
CA TYR A 71 1.78 -0.50 9.82
C TYR A 71 1.86 -0.33 8.30
N THR A 72 1.26 0.73 7.77
CA THR A 72 1.17 0.97 6.31
C THR A 72 1.34 2.44 5.95
N SER A 73 1.69 2.71 4.68
CA SER A 73 1.81 4.06 4.15
C SER A 73 1.60 4.12 2.63
N PRO A 74 1.06 5.25 2.10
CA PRO A 74 0.42 6.33 2.84
C PRO A 74 -0.99 5.95 3.33
N TYR A 75 -1.64 6.82 4.08
CA TYR A 75 -3.07 6.72 4.41
C TYR A 75 -3.95 7.25 3.27
N ILE A 76 -5.25 6.97 3.32
CA ILE A 76 -6.22 7.43 2.30
C ILE A 76 -7.06 8.59 2.83
N ARG A 77 -7.73 8.45 3.97
CA ARG A 77 -8.61 9.48 4.56
C ARG A 77 -8.01 10.11 5.82
N ARG A 78 -7.53 9.29 6.74
CA ARG A 78 -7.07 9.74 8.05
C ARG A 78 -5.66 9.23 8.35
N PHE A 79 -4.84 10.09 8.90
CA PHE A 79 -3.46 9.76 9.31
C PHE A 79 -3.38 8.49 10.18
N ASN A 80 -4.35 8.29 11.04
CA ASN A 80 -4.46 7.14 11.95
C ASN A 80 -4.48 5.77 11.24
N GLU A 81 -4.90 5.72 9.98
CA GLU A 81 -4.92 4.50 9.16
C GLU A 81 -3.53 3.85 8.99
N ARG A 82 -2.46 4.66 9.19
CA ARG A 82 -1.07 4.16 9.12
C ARG A 82 -0.75 3.11 10.18
N MET A 83 -1.48 3.11 11.30
CA MET A 83 -1.25 2.27 12.48
C MET A 83 -2.56 1.68 12.94
N GLN A 84 -2.72 0.36 12.80
CA GLN A 84 -3.94 -0.34 13.17
C GLN A 84 -3.62 -1.54 14.06
N ILE A 85 -4.53 -1.87 14.97
CA ILE A 85 -4.50 -3.12 15.73
C ILE A 85 -5.82 -3.84 15.50
N ASN A 86 -5.75 -5.07 15.00
CA ASN A 86 -6.91 -5.89 14.65
C ASN A 86 -7.90 -5.18 13.70
N GLY A 87 -7.39 -4.32 12.79
CA GLY A 87 -8.17 -3.55 11.84
C GLY A 87 -8.77 -2.25 12.41
N VAL A 88 -8.45 -1.88 13.63
CA VAL A 88 -8.89 -0.62 14.25
C VAL A 88 -7.71 0.37 14.24
N PRO A 89 -7.85 1.55 13.61
CA PRO A 89 -6.83 2.59 13.62
C PRO A 89 -6.50 3.08 15.03
N ILE A 90 -5.28 3.59 15.23
CA ILE A 90 -4.86 4.21 16.48
C ILE A 90 -5.87 5.31 16.89
N PRO A 91 -6.38 5.32 18.14
CA PRO A 91 -7.25 6.40 18.63
C PRO A 91 -6.52 7.75 18.65
N ASP A 92 -7.26 8.84 18.41
CA ASP A 92 -6.71 10.20 18.39
C ASP A 92 -5.99 10.52 19.70
N GLU A 93 -6.55 10.13 20.85
CA GLU A 93 -5.97 10.35 22.17
C GLU A 93 -4.64 9.61 22.36
N ALA A 94 -4.55 8.37 21.84
CA ALA A 94 -3.33 7.58 21.89
C ALA A 94 -2.25 8.17 20.99
N LEU A 95 -2.61 8.61 19.79
CA LEU A 95 -1.69 9.30 18.86
C LEU A 95 -1.18 10.60 19.50
N CYS A 96 -2.06 11.45 20.02
CA CYS A 96 -1.71 12.70 20.68
C CYS A 96 -0.78 12.51 21.89
N ALA A 97 -1.04 11.49 22.71
CA ALA A 97 -0.20 11.17 23.86
C ALA A 97 1.21 10.72 23.44
N LEU A 98 1.31 9.87 22.43
CA LEU A 98 2.59 9.41 21.89
C LEU A 98 3.38 10.55 21.23
N VAL A 99 2.73 11.41 20.47
CA VAL A 99 3.39 12.57 19.88
C VAL A 99 3.92 13.51 20.95
N ALA A 100 3.13 13.78 22.00
CA ALA A 100 3.55 14.63 23.11
C ALA A 100 4.76 14.06 23.88
N GLU A 101 4.91 12.74 23.94
CA GLU A 101 6.07 12.07 24.53
C GLU A 101 7.28 12.08 23.61
N VAL A 102 7.10 11.78 22.32
CA VAL A 102 8.18 11.66 21.33
C VAL A 102 8.77 13.02 20.98
N GLN A 103 7.94 14.06 20.91
CA GLN A 103 8.34 15.41 20.54
C GLN A 103 9.58 15.94 21.31
N PRO A 104 9.61 16.00 22.65
CA PRO A 104 10.76 16.52 23.37
C PRO A 104 12.01 15.66 23.21
N LEU A 105 11.85 14.36 22.96
CA LEU A 105 12.96 13.45 22.70
C LEU A 105 13.56 13.71 21.32
N ALA A 106 12.74 13.86 20.29
CA ALA A 106 13.15 14.18 18.94
C ALA A 106 13.78 15.59 18.84
N ASP A 107 13.15 16.58 19.45
CA ASP A 107 13.64 17.98 19.47
C ASP A 107 15.00 18.11 20.22
N SER A 108 15.31 17.20 21.13
CA SER A 108 16.62 17.14 21.81
C SER A 108 17.75 16.54 20.98
N MET A 109 17.45 15.95 19.82
CA MET A 109 18.45 15.30 18.96
C MET A 109 19.16 16.33 18.08
N ALA A 110 20.49 16.25 18.00
CA ALA A 110 21.29 17.13 17.14
C ALA A 110 20.97 16.89 15.64
N ASP A 111 20.73 15.65 15.24
CA ASP A 111 20.20 15.30 13.92
C ASP A 111 18.74 14.84 14.10
N HIS A 112 17.82 15.77 13.88
CA HIS A 112 16.40 15.58 14.10
C HIS A 112 15.84 14.51 13.15
N PRO A 113 14.97 13.59 13.61
CA PRO A 113 14.33 12.59 12.74
C PRO A 113 13.53 13.23 11.61
N THR A 114 13.42 12.53 10.50
CA THR A 114 12.48 12.86 9.41
C THR A 114 11.05 12.58 9.83
N GLU A 115 10.07 13.11 9.08
CA GLU A 115 8.64 12.80 9.31
C GLU A 115 8.39 11.29 9.37
N PHE A 116 8.91 10.54 8.38
CA PHE A 116 8.67 9.10 8.32
C PHE A 116 9.33 8.34 9.47
N GLU A 117 10.51 8.78 9.93
CA GLU A 117 11.16 8.21 11.12
C GLU A 117 10.38 8.48 12.40
N LEU A 118 9.83 9.69 12.57
CA LEU A 118 8.93 10.02 13.69
C LEU A 118 7.69 9.13 13.71
N VAL A 119 6.99 9.05 12.58
CA VAL A 119 5.77 8.24 12.42
C VAL A 119 6.06 6.76 12.69
N THR A 120 7.20 6.26 12.19
CA THR A 120 7.62 4.88 12.42
C THR A 120 7.91 4.61 13.90
N ALA A 121 8.66 5.50 14.58
CA ALA A 121 8.94 5.35 16.00
C ALA A 121 7.67 5.39 16.87
N ILE A 122 6.72 6.28 16.55
CA ILE A 122 5.40 6.36 17.20
C ILE A 122 4.65 5.04 17.03
N GLY A 123 4.58 4.50 15.81
CA GLY A 123 3.87 3.26 15.50
C GLY A 123 4.47 2.05 16.23
N LEU A 124 5.79 1.88 16.16
CA LEU A 124 6.50 0.78 16.84
C LEU A 124 6.31 0.85 18.35
N THR A 125 6.38 2.05 18.93
CA THR A 125 6.12 2.26 20.37
C THR A 125 4.68 1.91 20.75
N TRP A 126 3.70 2.29 19.93
CA TRP A 126 2.30 1.98 20.17
C TRP A 126 2.04 0.48 20.15
N PHE A 127 2.51 -0.23 19.12
CA PHE A 127 2.32 -1.68 19.01
C PHE A 127 2.93 -2.45 20.19
N ALA A 128 4.14 -2.08 20.61
CA ALA A 128 4.79 -2.68 21.77
C ALA A 128 3.99 -2.45 23.06
N ARG A 129 3.56 -1.21 23.33
CA ARG A 129 2.75 -0.87 24.51
C ARG A 129 1.38 -1.52 24.53
N GLN A 130 0.86 -1.79 23.35
CA GLN A 130 -0.39 -2.52 23.21
C GLN A 130 -0.19 -4.04 23.25
N HIS A 131 1.03 -4.54 23.46
CA HIS A 131 1.35 -5.96 23.51
C HIS A 131 0.83 -6.72 22.28
N CYS A 132 1.12 -6.22 21.07
CA CYS A 132 0.83 -6.95 19.85
C CYS A 132 1.68 -8.22 19.79
N ASP A 133 1.06 -9.35 19.43
CA ASP A 133 1.79 -10.61 19.21
C ASP A 133 2.70 -10.51 17.99
N VAL A 134 2.25 -9.76 16.98
CA VAL A 134 2.95 -9.56 15.70
C VAL A 134 2.52 -8.24 15.05
N VAL A 135 3.46 -7.62 14.33
CA VAL A 135 3.19 -6.46 13.48
C VAL A 135 3.51 -6.82 12.03
N VAL A 136 2.52 -6.67 11.15
CA VAL A 136 2.73 -6.68 9.71
C VAL A 136 3.14 -5.27 9.29
N CYS A 137 4.39 -5.11 8.88
CA CYS A 137 5.03 -3.81 8.68
C CYS A 137 5.34 -3.59 7.19
N GLU A 138 4.71 -2.61 6.59
CA GLU A 138 5.00 -2.16 5.23
C GLU A 138 6.21 -1.24 5.22
N VAL A 139 7.18 -1.51 4.34
CA VAL A 139 8.30 -0.61 4.03
C VAL A 139 7.78 0.63 3.29
N GLY A 140 8.19 1.81 3.71
CA GLY A 140 7.82 3.05 3.04
C GLY A 140 8.46 3.16 1.66
N MET A 141 9.79 3.07 1.58
CA MET A 141 10.54 3.15 0.34
C MET A 141 11.83 2.33 0.39
N GLY A 142 12.10 1.56 -0.67
CA GLY A 142 13.33 0.75 -0.74
C GLY A 142 13.31 -0.44 0.21
N GLY A 143 14.16 -0.45 1.22
CA GLY A 143 14.25 -1.50 2.23
C GLY A 143 15.42 -1.30 3.19
N GLU A 144 16.66 -1.37 2.71
CA GLU A 144 17.87 -1.39 3.54
C GLU A 144 17.97 -0.19 4.51
N PHE A 145 17.64 0.99 4.02
CA PHE A 145 17.73 2.24 4.77
C PHE A 145 16.38 2.86 5.12
N ASP A 146 15.29 2.11 4.90
CA ASP A 146 13.95 2.54 5.30
C ASP A 146 13.82 2.54 6.82
N ALA A 147 13.14 3.54 7.37
CA ALA A 147 12.98 3.67 8.83
C ALA A 147 12.39 2.40 9.47
N THR A 148 11.49 1.70 8.77
CA THR A 148 10.92 0.44 9.27
C THR A 148 11.94 -0.68 9.43
N ASN A 149 13.11 -0.58 8.76
CA ASN A 149 14.15 -1.61 8.84
C ASN A 149 15.00 -1.53 10.14
N VAL A 150 14.68 -0.62 11.06
CA VAL A 150 15.27 -0.58 12.41
C VAL A 150 14.87 -1.79 13.26
N ILE A 151 13.74 -2.44 12.95
CA ILE A 151 13.23 -3.61 13.68
C ILE A 151 14.23 -4.76 13.73
N PRO A 152 14.14 -5.68 14.71
CA PRO A 152 14.91 -6.95 14.72
C PRO A 152 14.69 -7.77 13.45
N ALA A 153 15.35 -8.92 13.35
CA ALA A 153 15.09 -9.88 12.27
C ALA A 153 13.59 -10.26 12.30
N PRO A 154 12.84 -10.02 11.20
CA PRO A 154 11.42 -10.39 11.16
C PRO A 154 11.23 -11.91 11.12
N GLU A 155 10.06 -12.42 11.44
CA GLU A 155 9.73 -13.83 11.22
C GLU A 155 9.80 -14.14 9.71
N VAL A 156 9.23 -13.25 8.89
CA VAL A 156 9.30 -13.33 7.42
C VAL A 156 9.60 -11.95 6.83
N ALA A 157 10.60 -11.91 5.95
CA ALA A 157 10.89 -10.78 5.08
C ALA A 157 10.30 -11.07 3.68
N ALA A 158 9.28 -10.34 3.28
CA ALA A 158 8.60 -10.59 2.01
C ALA A 158 8.85 -9.47 1.00
N LEU A 159 9.18 -9.86 -0.24
CA LEU A 159 9.36 -8.96 -1.37
C LEU A 159 8.21 -9.20 -2.36
N THR A 160 7.33 -8.21 -2.51
CA THR A 160 6.26 -8.23 -3.51
C THR A 160 6.80 -7.85 -4.88
N ASN A 161 5.95 -7.52 -5.84
CA ASN A 161 6.39 -7.14 -7.20
C ASN A 161 7.50 -6.07 -7.17
N ILE A 162 8.55 -6.29 -7.96
CA ILE A 162 9.67 -5.36 -8.13
C ILE A 162 9.63 -4.81 -9.55
N GLY A 163 9.59 -3.49 -9.67
CA GLY A 163 9.59 -2.75 -10.93
C GLY A 163 10.26 -1.39 -10.77
N LEU A 164 10.35 -0.64 -11.86
CA LEU A 164 10.92 0.70 -11.85
C LEU A 164 9.97 1.67 -11.13
N ASP A 165 10.41 2.22 -10.02
CA ASP A 165 9.78 3.32 -9.29
C ASP A 165 10.84 3.98 -8.41
N HIS A 166 10.66 5.26 -8.07
CA HIS A 166 11.60 6.03 -7.27
C HIS A 166 13.05 5.96 -7.78
N THR A 167 13.23 5.93 -9.10
CA THR A 167 14.53 5.67 -9.75
C THR A 167 15.62 6.68 -9.39
N ALA A 168 15.25 7.90 -9.03
CA ALA A 168 16.18 8.93 -8.56
C ALA A 168 16.85 8.57 -7.20
N VAL A 169 16.21 7.70 -6.39
CA VAL A 169 16.68 7.32 -5.05
C VAL A 169 17.15 5.86 -5.01
N LEU A 170 16.43 4.95 -5.64
CA LEU A 170 16.66 3.51 -5.53
C LEU A 170 17.56 2.94 -6.64
N GLY A 171 17.87 3.75 -7.65
CA GLY A 171 18.65 3.33 -8.83
C GLY A 171 17.79 3.13 -10.06
N SER A 172 18.42 3.13 -11.24
CA SER A 172 17.79 3.15 -12.54
C SER A 172 17.50 1.76 -13.13
N THR A 173 17.83 0.68 -12.41
CA THR A 173 17.61 -0.71 -12.88
C THR A 173 16.81 -1.50 -11.85
N VAL A 174 16.07 -2.50 -12.31
CA VAL A 174 15.28 -3.38 -11.42
C VAL A 174 16.18 -4.18 -10.47
N GLU A 175 17.40 -4.50 -10.87
CA GLU A 175 18.40 -5.19 -10.04
C GLU A 175 18.88 -4.30 -8.90
N ALA A 176 19.15 -3.01 -9.14
CA ALA A 176 19.53 -2.05 -8.11
C ALA A 176 18.39 -1.87 -7.09
N ILE A 177 17.15 -1.74 -7.58
CA ILE A 177 15.95 -1.66 -6.75
C ILE A 177 15.78 -2.94 -5.91
N ALA A 178 15.98 -4.12 -6.51
CA ALA A 178 15.95 -5.41 -5.83
C ALA A 178 17.01 -5.52 -4.74
N ALA A 179 18.23 -5.04 -5.01
CA ALA A 179 19.31 -5.03 -4.03
C ALA A 179 18.95 -4.20 -2.79
N THR A 180 18.46 -2.97 -2.99
CA THR A 180 18.02 -2.10 -1.89
C THR A 180 16.86 -2.72 -1.11
N LYS A 181 15.87 -3.28 -1.80
CA LYS A 181 14.71 -3.93 -1.16
C LYS A 181 15.11 -5.18 -0.37
N SER A 182 16.04 -5.98 -0.89
CA SER A 182 16.52 -7.18 -0.20
C SER A 182 17.25 -6.89 1.11
N GLY A 183 17.57 -5.61 1.41
CA GLY A 183 18.14 -5.18 2.67
C GLY A 183 17.30 -5.49 3.92
N ILE A 184 15.99 -5.75 3.76
CA ILE A 184 15.14 -6.20 4.87
C ILE A 184 15.37 -7.66 5.28
N ILE A 185 16.10 -8.45 4.46
CA ILE A 185 16.44 -9.84 4.75
C ILE A 185 17.60 -9.86 5.75
N LYS A 186 17.32 -10.31 6.97
CA LYS A 186 18.26 -10.36 8.10
C LYS A 186 18.49 -11.79 8.56
N PRO A 187 19.67 -12.13 9.10
CA PRO A 187 19.91 -13.46 9.69
C PRO A 187 18.83 -13.82 10.72
N GLY A 188 18.28 -15.04 10.61
CA GLY A 188 17.23 -15.54 11.50
C GLY A 188 15.80 -15.39 10.98
N CYS A 189 15.56 -14.65 9.89
CA CYS A 189 14.26 -14.63 9.22
C CYS A 189 14.14 -15.74 8.15
N ASP A 190 12.95 -15.88 7.57
CA ASP A 190 12.74 -16.53 6.28
C ASP A 190 12.38 -15.47 5.23
N ALA A 191 12.75 -15.71 3.96
CA ALA A 191 12.47 -14.80 2.87
C ALA A 191 11.39 -15.37 1.95
N VAL A 192 10.43 -14.52 1.54
CA VAL A 192 9.41 -14.82 0.52
C VAL A 192 9.55 -13.82 -0.62
N LEU A 193 9.53 -14.32 -1.85
CA LEU A 193 9.68 -13.48 -3.05
C LEU A 193 8.50 -13.70 -4.01
N TYR A 194 7.93 -12.62 -4.50
CA TYR A 194 7.07 -12.58 -5.68
C TYR A 194 7.89 -13.02 -6.90
N PRO A 195 7.40 -13.92 -7.78
CA PRO A 195 8.11 -14.33 -8.98
C PRO A 195 8.57 -13.14 -9.81
N ALA A 196 9.84 -13.12 -10.17
CA ALA A 196 10.47 -11.99 -10.82
C ALA A 196 11.37 -12.45 -11.98
N PRO A 197 11.84 -11.54 -12.86
CA PRO A 197 12.86 -11.89 -13.85
C PRO A 197 14.08 -12.55 -13.20
N PRO A 198 14.75 -13.49 -13.89
CA PRO A 198 15.89 -14.23 -13.33
C PRO A 198 17.01 -13.36 -12.74
N SER A 199 17.26 -12.19 -13.32
CA SER A 199 18.26 -11.23 -12.81
C SER A 199 17.88 -10.69 -11.42
N VAL A 200 16.61 -10.38 -11.20
CA VAL A 200 16.07 -9.93 -9.90
C VAL A 200 16.10 -11.06 -8.87
N GLU A 201 15.66 -12.26 -9.24
CA GLU A 201 15.70 -13.44 -8.36
C GLU A 201 17.12 -13.77 -7.93
N GLN A 202 18.10 -13.67 -8.83
CA GLN A 202 19.53 -13.89 -8.51
C GLN A 202 20.05 -12.89 -7.46
N VAL A 203 19.64 -11.61 -7.54
CA VAL A 203 20.02 -10.58 -6.56
C VAL A 203 19.49 -10.94 -5.17
N VAL A 204 18.20 -11.27 -5.07
CA VAL A 204 17.57 -11.66 -3.80
C VAL A 204 18.16 -12.96 -3.25
N ALA A 205 18.33 -13.97 -4.09
CA ALA A 205 18.95 -15.25 -3.71
C ALA A 205 20.42 -15.06 -3.23
N ALA A 206 21.17 -14.16 -3.85
CA ALA A 206 22.52 -13.82 -3.39
C ALA A 206 22.50 -13.19 -1.99
N ARG A 207 21.54 -12.32 -1.70
CA ARG A 207 21.34 -11.77 -0.34
C ARG A 207 21.00 -12.88 0.66
N CYS A 208 20.07 -13.75 0.33
CA CYS A 208 19.68 -14.88 1.18
C CYS A 208 20.86 -15.80 1.48
N ARG A 209 21.68 -16.14 0.47
CA ARG A 209 22.91 -16.94 0.69
C ARG A 209 23.88 -16.25 1.64
N ARG A 210 24.12 -14.94 1.51
CA ARG A 210 25.02 -14.18 2.39
C ARG A 210 24.55 -14.13 3.83
N THR A 211 23.23 -14.11 4.05
CA THR A 211 22.63 -14.02 5.38
C THR A 211 22.26 -15.37 5.98
N GLY A 212 22.41 -16.47 5.22
CA GLY A 212 22.01 -17.81 5.67
C GLY A 212 20.47 -17.98 5.78
N VAL A 213 19.70 -17.20 5.02
CA VAL A 213 18.23 -17.15 5.09
C VAL A 213 17.63 -18.05 4.01
N PRO A 214 16.66 -18.92 4.34
CA PRO A 214 15.89 -19.67 3.35
C PRO A 214 15.05 -18.75 2.49
N LEU A 215 15.02 -19.01 1.17
CA LEU A 215 14.20 -18.28 0.19
C LEU A 215 13.10 -19.18 -0.35
N THR A 216 11.85 -18.71 -0.29
CA THR A 216 10.72 -19.33 -0.97
C THR A 216 10.18 -18.35 -2.02
N VAL A 217 10.14 -18.74 -3.29
CA VAL A 217 9.46 -17.98 -4.34
C VAL A 217 8.01 -18.45 -4.39
N ALA A 218 7.06 -17.52 -4.41
CA ALA A 218 5.64 -17.86 -4.48
C ALA A 218 5.31 -18.54 -5.83
N ASP A 219 4.55 -19.62 -5.79
CA ASP A 219 4.17 -20.36 -7.00
C ASP A 219 2.83 -19.87 -7.56
N PHE A 220 2.87 -19.04 -8.61
CA PHE A 220 1.65 -18.57 -9.27
C PHE A 220 0.96 -19.65 -10.12
N HIS A 221 1.65 -20.73 -10.50
CA HIS A 221 1.04 -21.83 -11.21
C HIS A 221 0.14 -22.68 -10.30
N ALA A 222 0.37 -22.61 -9.00
CA ALA A 222 -0.49 -23.26 -8.00
C ALA A 222 -1.83 -22.53 -7.80
N LEU A 223 -1.92 -21.24 -8.17
CA LEU A 223 -3.13 -20.45 -8.08
C LEU A 223 -4.06 -20.73 -9.27
N ARG A 224 -5.31 -21.12 -8.99
CA ARG A 224 -6.33 -21.40 -10.00
C ARG A 224 -7.54 -20.48 -9.82
N PRO A 225 -7.68 -19.41 -10.63
CA PRO A 225 -8.89 -18.60 -10.62
C PRO A 225 -10.12 -19.44 -10.98
N VAL A 226 -11.20 -19.28 -10.21
CA VAL A 226 -12.48 -20.00 -10.41
C VAL A 226 -13.54 -19.05 -10.95
N SER A 227 -13.72 -17.90 -10.33
CA SER A 227 -14.70 -16.89 -10.76
C SER A 227 -14.33 -15.51 -10.25
N HIS A 228 -14.88 -14.47 -10.90
CA HIS A 228 -14.79 -13.10 -10.45
C HIS A 228 -16.06 -12.31 -10.77
N SER A 229 -16.36 -11.34 -9.96
CA SER A 229 -17.42 -10.34 -10.16
C SER A 229 -17.05 -9.07 -9.42
N LEU A 230 -17.89 -8.03 -9.50
CA LEU A 230 -17.69 -6.83 -8.71
C LEU A 230 -17.81 -7.07 -7.18
N ASP A 231 -18.26 -8.24 -6.72
CA ASP A 231 -18.37 -8.61 -5.30
C ASP A 231 -17.14 -9.34 -4.78
N GLY A 232 -16.19 -9.66 -5.65
CA GLY A 232 -14.97 -10.36 -5.28
C GLY A 232 -14.55 -11.43 -6.28
N GLN A 233 -13.54 -12.16 -5.89
CA GLN A 233 -12.93 -13.25 -6.65
C GLN A 233 -12.95 -14.54 -5.86
N VAL A 234 -13.04 -15.68 -6.55
CA VAL A 234 -12.89 -17.02 -5.98
C VAL A 234 -11.73 -17.71 -6.69
N PHE A 235 -10.88 -18.35 -5.93
CA PHE A 235 -9.74 -19.10 -6.46
C PHE A 235 -9.41 -20.31 -5.60
N ASP A 236 -8.69 -21.27 -6.18
CA ASP A 236 -8.15 -22.42 -5.48
C ASP A 236 -6.66 -22.22 -5.21
N TRP A 237 -6.21 -22.70 -4.06
CA TRP A 237 -4.82 -22.87 -3.66
C TRP A 237 -4.57 -24.30 -3.19
N PRO A 238 -3.37 -24.89 -3.31
CA PRO A 238 -3.12 -26.24 -2.84
C PRO A 238 -3.60 -26.51 -1.42
N GLY A 239 -4.47 -27.49 -1.25
CA GLY A 239 -5.11 -27.79 0.03
C GLY A 239 -6.26 -26.85 0.45
N LEU A 240 -6.47 -25.76 -0.24
CA LEU A 240 -7.45 -24.71 0.12
C LEU A 240 -8.32 -24.33 -1.09
N PRO A 241 -9.26 -25.19 -1.54
CA PRO A 241 -10.16 -24.86 -2.64
C PRO A 241 -11.19 -23.81 -2.23
N GLY A 242 -11.64 -22.98 -3.19
CA GLY A 242 -12.74 -22.04 -3.03
C GLY A 242 -12.46 -20.89 -2.08
N LEU A 243 -11.22 -20.38 -2.04
CA LEU A 243 -10.87 -19.18 -1.28
C LEU A 243 -11.57 -17.96 -1.88
N ARG A 244 -12.15 -17.12 -1.04
CA ARG A 244 -12.80 -15.86 -1.42
C ARG A 244 -11.90 -14.68 -1.13
N LEU A 245 -11.83 -13.73 -2.07
CA LEU A 245 -11.06 -12.51 -1.95
C LEU A 245 -11.90 -11.31 -2.44
N PRO A 246 -12.28 -10.36 -1.57
CA PRO A 246 -13.04 -9.16 -1.97
C PRO A 246 -12.21 -8.19 -2.84
N LEU A 247 -10.88 -8.23 -2.74
CA LEU A 247 -10.01 -7.36 -3.52
C LEU A 247 -10.01 -7.80 -4.99
N LEU A 248 -10.30 -6.88 -5.90
CA LEU A 248 -10.51 -7.16 -7.31
C LEU A 248 -9.22 -7.03 -8.13
N GLY A 249 -9.14 -7.85 -9.19
CA GLY A 249 -8.06 -7.83 -10.18
C GLY A 249 -7.08 -8.99 -10.03
N ARG A 250 -6.51 -9.40 -11.17
CA ARG A 250 -5.56 -10.55 -11.25
C ARG A 250 -4.33 -10.33 -10.38
N HIS A 251 -3.84 -9.08 -10.31
CA HIS A 251 -2.70 -8.72 -9.47
C HIS A 251 -2.99 -8.96 -7.97
N GLN A 252 -4.25 -8.88 -7.52
CA GLN A 252 -4.62 -9.18 -6.13
C GLN A 252 -4.59 -10.69 -5.86
N LEU A 253 -4.87 -11.53 -6.85
CA LEU A 253 -4.66 -12.97 -6.73
C LEU A 253 -3.18 -13.31 -6.59
N HIS A 254 -2.28 -12.63 -7.32
CA HIS A 254 -0.84 -12.78 -7.15
C HIS A 254 -0.38 -12.32 -5.77
N ASN A 255 -0.90 -11.19 -5.26
CA ASN A 255 -0.63 -10.73 -3.89
C ASN A 255 -1.15 -11.75 -2.86
N ALA A 256 -2.30 -12.39 -3.11
CA ALA A 256 -2.83 -13.47 -2.27
C ALA A 256 -1.93 -14.71 -2.29
N ALA A 257 -1.36 -15.08 -3.43
CA ALA A 257 -0.38 -16.18 -3.51
C ALA A 257 0.88 -15.87 -2.68
N VAL A 258 1.40 -14.64 -2.74
CA VAL A 258 2.52 -14.22 -1.86
C VAL A 258 2.10 -14.28 -0.39
N THR A 259 0.89 -13.79 -0.05
CA THR A 259 0.35 -13.87 1.32
C THR A 259 0.26 -15.32 1.80
N LEU A 260 -0.29 -16.22 1.00
CA LEU A 260 -0.41 -17.65 1.35
C LEU A 260 0.98 -18.28 1.54
N THR A 261 1.96 -17.92 0.72
CA THR A 261 3.36 -18.36 0.89
C THR A 261 3.97 -17.82 2.19
N ILE A 262 3.66 -16.59 2.60
CA ILE A 262 4.04 -16.03 3.91
C ILE A 262 3.40 -16.86 5.03
N ILE A 263 2.12 -17.16 4.95
CA ILE A 263 1.38 -17.95 5.95
C ILE A 263 1.93 -19.37 6.07
N GLU A 264 2.21 -20.05 4.95
CA GLU A 264 2.83 -21.36 4.95
C GLU A 264 4.24 -21.33 5.57
N THR A 265 4.99 -20.25 5.32
CA THR A 265 6.32 -20.05 5.93
C THR A 265 6.20 -19.86 7.44
N LEU A 266 5.25 -19.07 7.93
CA LEU A 266 4.97 -18.91 9.36
C LEU A 266 4.57 -20.24 10.00
N ARG A 267 3.73 -21.05 9.36
CA ARG A 267 3.38 -22.41 9.83
C ARG A 267 4.62 -23.28 9.99
N ARG A 268 5.55 -23.28 9.02
CA ARG A 268 6.84 -23.98 9.13
C ARG A 268 7.69 -23.50 10.30
N ARG A 269 7.57 -22.23 10.68
CA ARG A 269 8.21 -21.62 11.85
C ARG A 269 7.47 -21.91 13.18
N GLY A 270 6.39 -22.71 13.14
CA GLY A 270 5.64 -23.12 14.33
C GLY A 270 4.45 -22.23 14.70
N TRP A 271 4.06 -21.27 13.85
CA TRP A 271 2.86 -20.46 14.10
C TRP A 271 1.59 -21.29 13.87
N HIS A 272 0.66 -21.19 14.80
CA HIS A 272 -0.62 -21.88 14.69
C HIS A 272 -1.63 -21.05 13.89
N ILE A 273 -1.77 -21.33 12.60
CA ILE A 273 -2.69 -20.61 11.71
C ILE A 273 -3.57 -21.68 11.02
N PRO A 274 -4.77 -21.99 11.51
CA PRO A 274 -5.64 -23.01 10.91
C PRO A 274 -6.20 -22.58 9.55
N ASP A 275 -6.63 -23.54 8.73
CA ASP A 275 -7.17 -23.27 7.40
C ASP A 275 -8.42 -22.38 7.44
N ASP A 276 -9.26 -22.54 8.46
CA ASP A 276 -10.43 -21.68 8.67
C ASP A 276 -10.05 -20.21 8.90
N ALA A 277 -8.92 -19.96 9.57
CA ALA A 277 -8.42 -18.61 9.76
C ALA A 277 -7.94 -17.99 8.43
N ILE A 278 -7.32 -18.79 7.54
CA ILE A 278 -6.94 -18.34 6.20
C ILE A 278 -8.19 -17.97 5.40
N ARG A 279 -9.20 -18.84 5.39
CA ARG A 279 -10.47 -18.60 4.69
C ARG A 279 -11.18 -17.36 5.22
N ALA A 280 -11.32 -17.26 6.53
CA ALA A 280 -11.99 -16.13 7.19
C ALA A 280 -11.24 -14.82 6.97
N GLY A 281 -9.91 -14.83 7.13
CA GLY A 281 -9.09 -13.64 6.96
C GLY A 281 -9.10 -13.11 5.53
N LEU A 282 -8.93 -13.97 4.51
CA LEU A 282 -9.01 -13.55 3.11
C LEU A 282 -10.40 -13.06 2.73
N ALA A 283 -11.47 -13.71 3.19
CA ALA A 283 -12.84 -13.31 2.88
C ALA A 283 -13.26 -12.00 3.53
N ALA A 284 -12.62 -11.62 4.64
CA ALA A 284 -12.92 -10.41 5.41
C ALA A 284 -11.90 -9.27 5.20
N VAL A 285 -10.95 -9.41 4.28
CA VAL A 285 -9.95 -8.36 4.05
C VAL A 285 -10.59 -7.13 3.41
N GLU A 286 -10.32 -5.97 3.99
CA GLU A 286 -10.67 -4.67 3.44
C GLU A 286 -9.39 -3.89 3.16
N TRP A 287 -9.28 -3.32 1.95
CA TRP A 287 -8.14 -2.48 1.60
C TRP A 287 -8.61 -1.38 0.65
N PRO A 288 -8.98 -0.21 1.19
CA PRO A 288 -9.54 0.88 0.41
C PRO A 288 -8.61 1.35 -0.72
N GLY A 289 -9.22 1.89 -1.79
CA GLY A 289 -8.49 2.50 -2.90
C GLY A 289 -7.71 1.52 -3.79
N ARG A 290 -8.09 0.24 -3.81
CA ARG A 290 -7.55 -0.77 -4.74
C ARG A 290 -8.66 -1.43 -5.52
N PHE A 291 -9.02 -0.82 -6.64
CA PHE A 291 -10.18 -1.11 -7.47
C PHE A 291 -11.45 -1.34 -6.62
N GLN A 292 -11.65 -0.43 -5.68
CA GLN A 292 -12.73 -0.49 -4.70
C GLN A 292 -14.05 -0.03 -5.31
N VAL A 293 -15.05 -0.91 -5.33
CA VAL A 293 -16.40 -0.55 -5.75
C VAL A 293 -17.15 0.08 -4.58
N VAL A 294 -17.49 1.37 -4.70
CA VAL A 294 -18.17 2.14 -3.64
C VAL A 294 -19.62 2.43 -3.95
N ARG A 295 -20.05 2.27 -5.21
CA ARG A 295 -21.44 2.46 -5.64
C ARG A 295 -21.75 1.56 -6.82
N ARG A 296 -23.02 1.17 -7.00
CA ARG A 296 -23.45 0.21 -8.03
C ARG A 296 -24.27 0.79 -9.18
N ALA A 297 -24.86 1.96 -9.01
CA ALA A 297 -25.66 2.61 -10.05
C ALA A 297 -25.56 4.16 -9.95
N PRO A 298 -24.82 4.86 -10.84
CA PRO A 298 -23.80 4.26 -11.71
C PRO A 298 -22.74 3.53 -10.89
N ILE A 299 -21.99 2.62 -11.52
CA ILE A 299 -20.86 1.97 -10.84
C ILE A 299 -19.81 3.04 -10.55
N VAL A 300 -19.33 3.13 -9.30
CA VAL A 300 -18.21 4.01 -8.93
C VAL A 300 -17.09 3.16 -8.34
N VAL A 301 -15.92 3.28 -8.93
CA VAL A 301 -14.71 2.54 -8.56
C VAL A 301 -13.59 3.52 -8.22
N LEU A 302 -12.85 3.22 -7.16
CA LEU A 302 -11.69 3.98 -6.69
C LEU A 302 -10.42 3.14 -6.81
N ASP A 303 -9.37 3.68 -7.45
CA ASP A 303 -8.07 3.03 -7.56
C ASP A 303 -6.91 4.01 -7.42
N GLY A 304 -5.99 3.73 -6.50
CA GLY A 304 -4.81 4.55 -6.23
C GLY A 304 -3.62 4.29 -7.15
N GLY A 305 -3.81 3.66 -8.31
CA GLY A 305 -2.77 3.46 -9.30
C GLY A 305 -2.13 4.78 -9.73
N HIS A 306 -0.79 4.86 -9.65
CA HIS A 306 -0.04 6.09 -9.86
C HIS A 306 1.33 5.89 -10.52
N ASN A 307 1.58 4.72 -11.08
CA ASN A 307 2.75 4.42 -11.90
C ASN A 307 2.35 3.56 -13.11
N PRO A 308 3.19 3.44 -14.15
CA PRO A 308 2.83 2.72 -15.38
C PRO A 308 2.37 1.28 -15.16
N GLN A 309 3.02 0.50 -14.29
CA GLN A 309 2.62 -0.88 -13.99
C GLN A 309 1.24 -0.95 -13.30
N CYS A 310 0.96 -0.01 -12.39
CA CYS A 310 -0.37 0.08 -11.77
C CYS A 310 -1.44 0.42 -12.80
N MET A 311 -1.15 1.31 -13.74
CA MET A 311 -2.11 1.71 -14.78
C MET A 311 -2.37 0.57 -15.78
N GLU A 312 -1.37 -0.25 -16.09
CA GLU A 312 -1.57 -1.46 -16.89
C GLU A 312 -2.53 -2.42 -16.18
N ALA A 313 -2.29 -2.71 -14.90
CA ALA A 313 -3.19 -3.55 -14.08
C ALA A 313 -4.60 -2.95 -13.97
N LEU A 314 -4.70 -1.63 -13.78
CA LEU A 314 -5.97 -0.91 -13.72
C LEU A 314 -6.73 -1.00 -15.06
N THR A 315 -6.05 -0.81 -16.18
CA THR A 315 -6.65 -0.94 -17.52
C THR A 315 -7.18 -2.36 -17.75
N GLN A 316 -6.44 -3.38 -17.31
CA GLN A 316 -6.92 -4.76 -17.37
C GLN A 316 -8.14 -4.98 -16.47
N ASN A 317 -8.16 -4.40 -15.25
CA ASN A 317 -9.33 -4.49 -14.37
C ASN A 317 -10.56 -3.81 -14.98
N VAL A 318 -10.39 -2.67 -15.65
CA VAL A 318 -11.50 -2.02 -16.37
C VAL A 318 -12.05 -2.96 -17.43
N ALA A 319 -11.21 -3.64 -18.21
CA ALA A 319 -11.63 -4.61 -19.21
C ALA A 319 -12.35 -5.82 -18.59
N ASP A 320 -11.83 -6.34 -17.47
CA ASP A 320 -12.37 -7.55 -16.82
C ASP A 320 -13.70 -7.28 -16.08
N TYR A 321 -13.89 -6.08 -15.47
CA TYR A 321 -15.00 -5.81 -14.55
C TYR A 321 -15.99 -4.74 -15.02
N LEU A 322 -15.57 -3.84 -15.92
CA LEU A 322 -16.41 -2.72 -16.38
C LEU A 322 -16.71 -2.78 -17.88
N SER A 323 -16.42 -3.91 -18.52
CA SER A 323 -16.73 -4.12 -19.93
C SER A 323 -18.22 -3.94 -20.19
N GLY A 324 -18.57 -3.15 -21.22
CA GLY A 324 -19.97 -2.82 -21.58
C GLY A 324 -20.55 -1.61 -20.84
N HIS A 325 -19.84 -1.04 -19.87
CA HIS A 325 -20.26 0.20 -19.18
C HIS A 325 -19.52 1.41 -19.78
N PRO A 326 -20.21 2.47 -20.30
CA PRO A 326 -19.52 3.70 -20.70
C PRO A 326 -18.74 4.30 -19.53
N LEU A 327 -17.40 4.45 -19.69
CA LEU A 327 -16.50 4.80 -18.61
C LEU A 327 -16.19 6.29 -18.57
N THR A 328 -16.55 6.98 -17.50
CA THR A 328 -16.06 8.31 -17.14
C THR A 328 -14.89 8.17 -16.18
N VAL A 329 -13.74 8.78 -16.50
CA VAL A 329 -12.54 8.74 -15.63
C VAL A 329 -12.41 10.08 -14.93
N LEU A 330 -12.58 10.11 -13.61
CA LEU A 330 -12.24 11.24 -12.74
C LEU A 330 -10.82 11.09 -12.26
N THR A 331 -9.94 12.05 -12.56
CA THR A 331 -8.52 11.88 -12.32
C THR A 331 -7.80 13.15 -11.94
N GLY A 332 -6.73 12.96 -11.15
CA GLY A 332 -5.75 13.96 -10.79
C GLY A 332 -4.45 13.27 -10.38
N VAL A 333 -3.32 13.82 -10.79
CA VAL A 333 -2.01 13.18 -10.63
C VAL A 333 -1.00 14.11 -9.96
N LEU A 334 0.11 13.54 -9.49
CA LEU A 334 1.28 14.30 -9.07
C LEU A 334 2.17 14.61 -10.28
N GLY A 335 2.78 15.80 -10.30
CA GLY A 335 3.57 16.27 -11.43
C GLY A 335 4.89 15.53 -11.67
N ASP A 336 5.36 14.76 -10.68
CA ASP A 336 6.57 13.94 -10.75
C ASP A 336 6.34 12.55 -11.37
N LYS A 337 5.12 12.24 -11.82
CA LYS A 337 4.76 10.93 -12.40
C LYS A 337 4.78 10.97 -13.94
N ASP A 338 5.02 9.81 -14.55
CA ASP A 338 4.93 9.63 -16.01
C ASP A 338 3.45 9.47 -16.43
N TYR A 339 2.69 10.55 -16.26
CA TYR A 339 1.24 10.56 -16.54
C TYR A 339 0.92 10.40 -18.01
N ALA A 340 1.82 10.80 -18.93
CA ALA A 340 1.59 10.61 -20.36
C ALA A 340 1.52 9.12 -20.73
N HIS A 341 2.46 8.32 -20.21
CA HIS A 341 2.45 6.86 -20.39
C HIS A 341 1.28 6.20 -19.67
N MET A 342 0.97 6.66 -18.46
CA MET A 342 -0.11 6.12 -17.61
C MET A 342 -1.46 6.10 -18.32
N TYR A 343 -1.85 7.17 -19.01
CA TYR A 343 -3.19 7.30 -19.60
C TYR A 343 -3.32 6.78 -21.02
N GLY A 344 -2.23 6.50 -21.72
CA GLY A 344 -2.28 6.05 -23.12
C GLY A 344 -3.14 4.80 -23.32
N GLN A 345 -3.03 3.80 -22.46
CA GLN A 345 -3.82 2.57 -22.52
C GLN A 345 -5.24 2.79 -21.98
N LEU A 346 -5.40 3.47 -20.83
CA LEU A 346 -6.71 3.71 -20.21
C LEU A 346 -7.63 4.52 -21.12
N ALA A 347 -7.09 5.46 -21.91
CA ALA A 347 -7.84 6.27 -22.86
C ALA A 347 -8.55 5.44 -23.94
N THR A 348 -8.07 4.23 -24.25
CA THR A 348 -8.73 3.34 -25.22
C THR A 348 -10.10 2.86 -24.73
N GLN A 349 -10.28 2.78 -23.41
CA GLN A 349 -11.50 2.30 -22.75
C GLN A 349 -12.36 3.44 -22.18
N ALA A 350 -11.77 4.62 -21.94
CA ALA A 350 -12.49 5.77 -21.44
C ALA A 350 -13.40 6.39 -22.50
N ALA A 351 -14.67 6.68 -22.14
CA ALA A 351 -15.55 7.49 -22.94
C ALA A 351 -15.21 8.99 -22.80
N ARG A 352 -14.78 9.41 -21.60
CA ARG A 352 -14.41 10.81 -21.29
C ARG A 352 -13.54 10.88 -20.04
N PHE A 353 -12.91 12.05 -19.84
CA PHE A 353 -12.15 12.38 -18.63
C PHE A 353 -12.74 13.59 -17.93
N VAL A 354 -12.62 13.61 -16.60
CA VAL A 354 -12.84 14.77 -15.73
C VAL A 354 -11.57 14.97 -14.93
N THR A 355 -10.95 16.15 -15.02
CA THR A 355 -9.68 16.43 -14.34
C THR A 355 -9.88 17.34 -13.14
N VAL A 356 -9.18 17.04 -12.05
CA VAL A 356 -9.12 17.83 -10.83
C VAL A 356 -7.69 17.94 -10.33
N THR A 357 -7.41 18.92 -9.48
CA THR A 357 -6.10 19.06 -8.82
C THR A 357 -6.16 18.41 -7.44
N PRO A 358 -5.38 17.35 -7.15
CA PRO A 358 -5.30 16.75 -5.82
C PRO A 358 -4.79 17.74 -4.75
N HIS A 359 -5.20 17.59 -3.51
CA HIS A 359 -4.67 18.38 -2.39
C HIS A 359 -3.25 17.91 -2.03
N SER A 360 -2.28 18.36 -2.79
CA SER A 360 -0.85 18.07 -2.57
C SER A 360 0.01 19.19 -3.17
N PRO A 361 1.09 19.61 -2.51
CA PRO A 361 2.03 20.59 -3.08
C PRO A 361 2.74 20.07 -4.34
N ARG A 362 2.73 18.77 -4.59
CA ARG A 362 3.29 18.13 -5.79
C ARG A 362 2.25 17.88 -6.89
N ALA A 363 0.99 18.31 -6.70
CA ALA A 363 -0.06 18.04 -7.67
C ALA A 363 0.21 18.72 -9.01
N LEU A 364 -0.09 17.99 -10.10
CA LEU A 364 -0.19 18.60 -11.44
C LEU A 364 -1.50 19.39 -11.51
N PRO A 365 -1.50 20.64 -11.98
CA PRO A 365 -2.73 21.40 -12.19
C PRO A 365 -3.69 20.67 -13.14
N ALA A 366 -5.00 20.69 -12.81
CA ALA A 366 -6.02 20.02 -13.60
C ALA A 366 -6.04 20.46 -15.09
N ALA A 367 -5.74 21.74 -15.34
CA ALA A 367 -5.65 22.28 -16.71
C ALA A 367 -4.52 21.65 -17.51
N ASP A 368 -3.35 21.46 -16.90
CA ASP A 368 -2.18 20.87 -17.58
C ASP A 368 -2.44 19.39 -17.90
N LEU A 369 -3.04 18.66 -16.97
CA LEU A 369 -3.46 17.29 -17.20
C LEU A 369 -4.52 17.20 -18.30
N SER A 370 -5.49 18.13 -18.33
CA SER A 370 -6.53 18.23 -19.36
C SER A 370 -5.93 18.45 -20.75
N MET A 371 -4.94 19.33 -20.88
CA MET A 371 -4.25 19.56 -22.17
C MET A 371 -3.63 18.26 -22.69
N MET A 372 -2.93 17.52 -21.84
CA MET A 372 -2.31 16.25 -22.25
C MET A 372 -3.38 15.22 -22.61
N LEU A 373 -4.42 15.02 -21.79
CA LEU A 373 -5.47 14.03 -22.04
C LEU A 373 -6.26 14.33 -23.32
N SER A 374 -6.43 15.61 -23.67
CA SER A 374 -7.09 16.03 -24.92
C SER A 374 -6.37 15.52 -26.18
N THR A 375 -5.04 15.32 -26.09
CA THR A 375 -4.25 14.74 -27.19
C THR A 375 -4.57 13.27 -27.47
N LEU A 376 -5.21 12.59 -26.53
CA LEU A 376 -5.63 11.18 -26.64
C LEU A 376 -6.98 11.01 -27.35
N GLY A 377 -7.60 12.10 -27.86
CA GLY A 377 -8.80 12.06 -28.69
C GLY A 377 -10.08 11.75 -27.90
N ARG A 378 -10.13 12.02 -26.60
CA ARG A 378 -11.32 11.87 -25.77
C ARG A 378 -11.80 13.21 -25.22
N PRO A 379 -13.11 13.40 -25.01
CA PRO A 379 -13.62 14.58 -24.32
C PRO A 379 -13.03 14.72 -22.92
N VAL A 380 -12.60 15.93 -22.56
CA VAL A 380 -12.04 16.24 -21.23
C VAL A 380 -12.78 17.44 -20.66
N THR A 381 -13.20 17.34 -19.41
CA THR A 381 -13.79 18.43 -18.62
C THR A 381 -12.87 18.75 -17.45
N THR A 382 -12.45 20.00 -17.30
CA THR A 382 -11.62 20.46 -16.19
C THR A 382 -12.51 21.06 -15.10
N CYS A 383 -12.28 20.67 -13.85
CA CYS A 383 -13.01 21.18 -12.69
C CYS A 383 -12.05 21.83 -11.68
N ASP A 384 -12.50 22.93 -11.07
CA ASP A 384 -11.68 23.73 -10.14
C ASP A 384 -11.57 23.09 -8.75
N THR A 385 -12.56 22.27 -8.36
CA THR A 385 -12.57 21.59 -7.06
C THR A 385 -12.85 20.10 -7.22
N ILE A 386 -12.44 19.31 -6.25
CA ILE A 386 -12.72 17.86 -6.23
C ILE A 386 -14.22 17.60 -6.13
N ALA A 387 -14.96 18.39 -5.30
CA ALA A 387 -16.41 18.32 -5.20
C ALA A 387 -17.09 18.52 -6.55
N HIS A 388 -16.72 19.58 -7.29
CA HIS A 388 -17.22 19.85 -8.64
C HIS A 388 -16.84 18.73 -9.62
N GLY A 389 -15.64 18.16 -9.50
CA GLY A 389 -15.20 17.02 -10.31
C GLY A 389 -16.06 15.77 -10.09
N VAL A 390 -16.38 15.46 -8.82
CA VAL A 390 -17.27 14.33 -8.46
C VAL A 390 -18.67 14.54 -9.01
N ASP A 391 -19.27 15.75 -8.83
CA ASP A 391 -20.58 16.09 -9.36
C ASP A 391 -20.63 15.99 -10.90
N THR A 392 -19.61 16.53 -11.55
CA THR A 392 -19.48 16.48 -13.01
C THR A 392 -19.37 15.05 -13.51
N ALA A 393 -18.49 14.23 -12.89
CA ALA A 393 -18.31 12.84 -13.29
C ALA A 393 -19.62 12.04 -13.14
N LEU A 394 -20.32 12.21 -12.02
CA LEU A 394 -21.60 11.53 -11.78
C LEU A 394 -22.69 12.01 -12.75
N SER A 395 -22.80 13.31 -13.01
CA SER A 395 -23.83 13.89 -13.91
C SER A 395 -23.63 13.49 -15.38
N LEU A 396 -22.39 13.31 -15.80
CA LEU A 396 -22.03 12.90 -17.16
C LEU A 396 -22.14 11.38 -17.37
N THR A 397 -22.39 10.60 -16.30
CA THR A 397 -22.45 9.14 -16.37
C THR A 397 -23.88 8.66 -16.22
N GLN A 398 -24.36 7.91 -17.20
CA GLN A 398 -25.69 7.30 -17.16
C GLN A 398 -25.76 6.22 -16.06
N PRO A 399 -26.96 5.82 -15.60
CA PRO A 399 -27.11 4.80 -14.56
C PRO A 399 -26.47 3.45 -14.86
N ASP A 400 -26.36 3.08 -16.14
CA ASP A 400 -25.69 1.87 -16.66
C ASP A 400 -24.18 2.08 -16.94
N GLY A 401 -23.66 3.27 -16.71
CA GLY A 401 -22.25 3.61 -16.89
C GLY A 401 -21.41 3.38 -15.63
N ALA A 402 -20.13 3.68 -15.76
CA ALA A 402 -19.16 3.60 -14.68
C ALA A 402 -18.32 4.87 -14.53
N VAL A 403 -18.01 5.23 -13.29
CA VAL A 403 -17.03 6.26 -12.93
C VAL A 403 -15.83 5.57 -12.31
N LEU A 404 -14.64 5.80 -12.87
CA LEU A 404 -13.37 5.39 -12.30
C LEU A 404 -12.65 6.62 -11.76
N CYS A 405 -12.40 6.65 -10.45
CA CYS A 405 -11.56 7.67 -9.82
C CYS A 405 -10.15 7.11 -9.62
N CYS A 406 -9.13 7.74 -10.25
CA CYS A 406 -7.76 7.22 -10.21
C CYS A 406 -6.69 8.30 -10.39
N GLY A 407 -5.41 7.90 -10.35
CA GLY A 407 -4.25 8.73 -10.63
C GLY A 407 -3.43 9.12 -9.40
N SER A 408 -4.02 9.18 -8.21
CA SER A 408 -3.31 9.47 -6.97
C SER A 408 -4.08 8.98 -5.74
N LEU A 409 -3.38 8.38 -4.78
CA LEU A 409 -3.98 8.05 -3.47
C LEU A 409 -4.44 9.30 -2.71
N TYR A 410 -3.75 10.43 -2.88
CA TYR A 410 -4.14 11.71 -2.26
C TYR A 410 -5.49 12.26 -2.76
N LEU A 411 -5.92 11.86 -3.95
CA LEU A 411 -7.23 12.23 -4.49
C LEU A 411 -8.36 11.38 -3.88
N LEU A 412 -8.08 10.12 -3.58
CA LEU A 412 -9.14 9.14 -3.24
C LEU A 412 -9.84 9.46 -1.93
N GLY A 413 -9.12 9.97 -0.93
CA GLY A 413 -9.69 10.36 0.35
C GLY A 413 -10.76 11.45 0.17
N ASP A 414 -10.40 12.51 -0.54
CA ASP A 414 -11.30 13.63 -0.82
C ASP A 414 -12.51 13.19 -1.65
N VAL A 415 -12.31 12.31 -2.64
CA VAL A 415 -13.43 11.75 -3.44
C VAL A 415 -14.37 10.92 -2.58
N LEU A 416 -13.83 10.08 -1.66
CA LEU A 416 -14.66 9.31 -0.71
C LEU A 416 -15.48 10.23 0.19
N ASP A 417 -14.85 11.28 0.74
CA ASP A 417 -15.54 12.25 1.60
C ASP A 417 -16.67 12.98 0.85
N GLU A 418 -16.45 13.29 -0.42
CA GLU A 418 -17.49 13.89 -1.26
C GLU A 418 -18.62 12.91 -1.60
N LEU A 419 -18.31 11.64 -1.82
CA LEU A 419 -19.31 10.59 -2.06
C LEU A 419 -20.16 10.28 -0.82
N ASP A 420 -19.56 10.29 0.37
CA ASP A 420 -20.25 10.05 1.64
C ASP A 420 -21.22 11.19 2.03
N ARG A 421 -21.04 12.40 1.49
CA ARG A 421 -21.93 13.55 1.72
C ARG A 421 -23.20 13.54 0.85
N ARG A 422 -23.28 12.62 -0.14
CA ARG A 422 -24.38 12.50 -1.13
C ARG A 422 -25.24 11.28 -0.87
#